data_96d4d813943d57dde1bf704c4a377e84
#
_entry.id   96d4d813943d57dde1bf704c4a377e84
#
_cell.length_a   1.000
_cell.length_b   1.000
_cell.length_c   1.000
_cell.angle_alpha   90.00
_cell.angle_beta   90.00
_cell.angle_gamma   90.00
#
_symmetry.space_group_name_H-M   'P 1'
#
loop_
_entity.id
_entity.type
_entity.pdbx_description
1 polymer ?
#
loop_
_entity_poly.entity_id
_entity_poly.type
_entity_poly.pdbx_seq_one_letter_code
_entity_poly.pdbx_strand_id
1 'polypeptide(L)'
;MPTLLGAGTVSLVSAQPQLAGFIALACIFVVPWSFYSIQRSIWRPQERGLRLFKVCVWVSLLGIATLVHVDRHISTQAKVNPIAAAINKYIDLNGKCPAELAQVGYSTEALRAAAGGLSFYHCADGNPTLVYISTYQVFETEAYDFKKRVWRHDYD
;
A
#
# COMPACT_ATOMS: atom_id res chain seq x y z
N MET A 1 -24.02 18.59 8.10
CA MET A 1 -23.90 17.78 6.88
C MET A 1 -22.54 17.93 6.13
N PRO A 2 -21.87 19.08 6.02
CA PRO A 2 -20.60 19.18 5.27
C PRO A 2 -19.47 18.27 5.79
N THR A 3 -19.43 17.97 7.08
CA THR A 3 -18.41 17.11 7.68
C THR A 3 -18.47 15.66 7.22
N LEU A 4 -19.67 15.10 7.06
CA LEU A 4 -19.86 13.73 6.61
C LEU A 4 -19.49 13.58 5.13
N LEU A 5 -19.88 14.55 4.29
CA LEU A 5 -19.51 14.57 2.87
C LEU A 5 -17.99 14.72 2.71
N GLY A 6 -17.37 15.65 3.45
CA GLY A 6 -15.93 15.84 3.38
C GLY A 6 -15.14 14.62 3.87
N ALA A 7 -15.56 14.00 4.97
CA ALA A 7 -14.90 12.80 5.50
C ALA A 7 -15.08 11.60 4.55
N GLY A 8 -16.26 11.42 3.97
CA GLY A 8 -16.52 10.36 2.99
C GLY A 8 -15.69 10.51 1.71
N THR A 9 -15.59 11.73 1.15
CA THR A 9 -14.78 11.98 -0.05
C THR A 9 -13.30 11.77 0.20
N VAL A 10 -12.75 12.25 1.31
CA VAL A 10 -11.34 12.03 1.68
C VAL A 10 -11.05 10.53 1.83
N SER A 11 -11.93 9.77 2.48
CA SER A 11 -11.73 8.32 2.65
C SER A 11 -11.79 7.55 1.33
N LEU A 12 -12.74 7.88 0.45
CA LEU A 12 -12.84 7.25 -0.88
C LEU A 12 -11.61 7.55 -1.74
N VAL A 13 -11.13 8.79 -1.73
CA VAL A 13 -9.91 9.19 -2.43
C VAL A 13 -8.69 8.48 -1.84
N SER A 14 -8.56 8.45 -0.51
CA SER A 14 -7.44 7.79 0.17
C SER A 14 -7.42 6.27 -0.01
N ALA A 15 -8.56 5.63 -0.29
CA ALA A 15 -8.63 4.20 -0.55
C ALA A 15 -8.08 3.78 -1.93
N GLN A 16 -7.80 4.72 -2.82
CA GLN A 16 -7.18 4.42 -4.12
C GLN A 16 -5.69 4.08 -3.94
N PRO A 17 -5.16 3.07 -4.66
CA PRO A 17 -3.78 2.60 -4.46
C PRO A 17 -2.71 3.67 -4.69
N GLN A 18 -2.98 4.61 -5.61
CA GLN A 18 -2.05 5.67 -5.98
C GLN A 18 -2.05 6.87 -5.02
N LEU A 19 -2.97 6.90 -4.06
CA LEU A 19 -3.21 8.05 -3.20
C LEU A 19 -2.98 7.76 -1.71
N ALA A 20 -2.24 6.69 -1.39
CA ALA A 20 -1.92 6.30 -0.01
C ALA A 20 -1.28 7.44 0.80
N GLY A 21 -0.43 8.27 0.16
CA GLY A 21 0.18 9.44 0.79
C GLY A 21 -0.81 10.48 1.30
N PHE A 22 -2.04 10.53 0.75
CA PHE A 22 -3.08 11.42 1.25
C PHE A 22 -3.57 11.04 2.66
N ILE A 23 -3.43 9.77 3.08
CA ILE A 23 -3.73 9.37 4.46
C ILE A 23 -2.78 10.08 5.43
N ALA A 24 -1.48 10.09 5.13
CA ALA A 24 -0.50 10.78 5.96
C ALA A 24 -0.78 12.28 6.03
N LEU A 25 -1.07 12.93 4.90
CA LEU A 25 -1.46 14.33 4.85
C LEU A 25 -2.75 14.59 5.64
N ALA A 26 -3.78 13.75 5.48
CA ALA A 26 -5.01 13.88 6.23
C ALA A 26 -4.76 13.75 7.76
N CYS A 27 -3.89 12.85 8.19
CA CYS A 27 -3.52 12.69 9.58
C CYS A 27 -2.86 13.95 10.16
N ILE A 28 -1.99 14.63 9.39
CA ILE A 28 -1.33 15.88 9.80
C ILE A 28 -2.36 16.96 10.18
N PHE A 29 -3.51 17.01 9.49
CA PHE A 29 -4.57 17.98 9.79
C PHE A 29 -5.61 17.45 10.77
N VAL A 30 -6.01 16.19 10.66
CA VAL A 30 -7.09 15.61 11.47
C VAL A 30 -6.64 15.38 12.91
N VAL A 31 -5.38 14.99 13.15
CA VAL A 31 -4.89 14.74 14.52
C VAL A 31 -4.87 16.01 15.36
N PRO A 32 -4.23 17.13 14.96
CA PRO A 32 -4.25 18.37 15.74
C PRO A 32 -5.67 18.94 15.88
N TRP A 33 -6.48 18.86 14.82
CA TRP A 33 -7.87 19.32 14.88
C TRP A 33 -8.70 18.49 15.86
N SER A 34 -8.51 17.17 15.90
CA SER A 34 -9.18 16.28 16.84
C SER A 34 -8.81 16.61 18.27
N PHE A 35 -7.51 16.80 18.52
CA PHE A 35 -6.99 17.20 19.84
C PHE A 35 -7.59 18.54 20.28
N TYR A 36 -7.55 19.55 19.43
CA TYR A 36 -8.17 20.84 19.70
C TYR A 36 -9.69 20.72 19.96
N SER A 37 -10.38 19.89 19.17
CA SER A 37 -11.84 19.69 19.33
C SER A 37 -12.18 19.01 20.65
N ILE A 38 -11.38 18.03 21.08
CA ILE A 38 -11.54 17.33 22.36
C ILE A 38 -11.29 18.32 23.50
N GLN A 39 -10.18 19.06 23.47
CA GLN A 39 -9.84 20.06 24.49
C GLN A 39 -10.95 21.11 24.64
N ARG A 40 -11.44 21.63 23.52
CA ARG A 40 -12.53 22.63 23.54
C ARG A 40 -13.87 22.05 24.00
N SER A 41 -14.10 20.74 23.85
CA SER A 41 -15.30 20.06 24.35
C SER A 41 -15.36 20.05 25.86
N ILE A 42 -14.23 20.10 26.55
CA ILE A 42 -14.16 20.22 28.02
C ILE A 42 -14.71 21.58 28.46
N TRP A 43 -14.39 22.64 27.71
CA TRP A 43 -14.77 24.04 28.07
C TRP A 43 -16.17 24.44 27.60
N ARG A 44 -16.77 23.68 26.64
CA ARG A 44 -18.11 23.98 26.12
C ARG A 44 -19.00 22.73 26.07
N PRO A 45 -19.64 22.37 27.21
CA PRO A 45 -20.39 21.12 27.34
C PRO A 45 -21.61 21.03 26.39
N GLN A 46 -22.20 22.15 26.01
CA GLN A 46 -23.37 22.17 25.10
C GLN A 46 -23.11 21.64 23.70
N GLU A 47 -21.88 21.75 23.19
CA GLU A 47 -21.51 21.28 21.86
C GLU A 47 -20.70 19.96 21.90
N ARG A 48 -20.51 19.40 23.08
CA ARG A 48 -19.62 18.25 23.30
C ARG A 48 -19.99 17.03 22.45
N GLY A 49 -21.26 16.67 22.42
CA GLY A 49 -21.73 15.50 21.66
C GLY A 49 -21.46 15.62 20.17
N LEU A 50 -21.77 16.79 19.58
CA LEU A 50 -21.53 17.00 18.14
C LEU A 50 -20.04 17.00 17.77
N ARG A 51 -19.19 17.55 18.63
CA ARG A 51 -17.74 17.59 18.41
C ARG A 51 -17.11 16.20 18.51
N LEU A 52 -17.46 15.44 19.55
CA LEU A 52 -17.01 14.06 19.70
C LEU A 52 -17.48 13.18 18.55
N PHE A 53 -18.72 13.32 18.12
CA PHE A 53 -19.25 12.60 16.97
C PHE A 53 -18.41 12.88 15.70
N LYS A 54 -18.08 14.15 15.42
CA LYS A 54 -17.25 14.51 14.28
C LYS A 54 -15.85 13.88 14.35
N VAL A 55 -15.23 13.90 15.53
CA VAL A 55 -13.91 13.27 15.76
C VAL A 55 -14.00 11.75 15.51
N CYS A 56 -15.01 11.08 16.09
CA CYS A 56 -15.22 9.65 15.87
C CYS A 56 -15.39 9.30 14.39
N VAL A 57 -16.17 10.07 13.63
CA VAL A 57 -16.34 9.86 12.20
C VAL A 57 -15.02 9.94 11.45
N TRP A 58 -14.21 10.98 11.70
CA TRP A 58 -12.91 11.13 11.03
C TRP A 58 -11.93 10.01 11.39
N VAL A 59 -11.82 9.69 12.68
CA VAL A 59 -10.91 8.61 13.14
C VAL A 59 -11.33 7.26 12.57
N SER A 60 -12.63 6.95 12.56
CA SER A 60 -13.14 5.69 11.99
C SER A 60 -12.85 5.57 10.49
N LEU A 61 -13.09 6.63 9.73
CA LEU A 61 -12.87 6.61 8.27
C LEU A 61 -11.40 6.53 7.91
N LEU A 62 -10.51 7.22 8.62
CA LEU A 62 -9.07 7.10 8.43
C LEU A 62 -8.57 5.71 8.85
N GLY A 63 -9.10 5.16 9.93
CA GLY A 63 -8.80 3.80 10.37
C GLY A 63 -9.16 2.76 9.32
N ILE A 64 -10.37 2.84 8.74
CA ILE A 64 -10.81 1.96 7.65
C ILE A 64 -9.89 2.09 6.43
N ALA A 65 -9.57 3.32 6.00
CA ALA A 65 -8.67 3.55 4.87
C ALA A 65 -7.29 2.91 5.11
N THR A 66 -6.73 3.07 6.32
CA THR A 66 -5.45 2.45 6.69
C THR A 66 -5.53 0.92 6.63
N LEU A 67 -6.59 0.32 7.18
CA LEU A 67 -6.80 -1.14 7.13
C LEU A 67 -6.87 -1.66 5.70
N VAL A 68 -7.57 -0.97 4.80
CA VAL A 68 -7.64 -1.33 3.38
C VAL A 68 -6.25 -1.31 2.72
N HIS A 69 -5.40 -0.33 3.04
CA HIS A 69 -4.04 -0.27 2.50
C HIS A 69 -3.15 -1.39 3.03
N VAL A 70 -3.23 -1.69 4.33
CA VAL A 70 -2.48 -2.82 4.93
C VAL A 70 -2.91 -4.16 4.32
N ASP A 71 -4.21 -4.40 4.23
CA ASP A 71 -4.76 -5.62 3.62
C ASP A 71 -4.32 -5.77 2.16
N ARG A 72 -4.37 -4.69 1.39
CA ARG A 72 -3.93 -4.67 -0.01
C ARG A 72 -2.44 -4.99 -0.14
N HIS A 73 -1.59 -4.43 0.73
CA HIS A 73 -0.15 -4.70 0.72
C HIS A 73 0.13 -6.19 0.98
N ILE A 74 -0.45 -6.75 2.04
CA ILE A 74 -0.31 -8.17 2.39
C ILE A 74 -0.84 -9.05 1.25
N SER A 75 -2.00 -8.75 0.70
CA SER A 75 -2.61 -9.49 -0.41
C SER A 75 -1.75 -9.44 -1.68
N THR A 76 -1.14 -8.29 -1.98
CA THR A 76 -0.24 -8.15 -3.15
C THR A 76 1.00 -9.00 -2.98
N GLN A 77 1.68 -8.93 -1.83
CA GLN A 77 2.84 -9.78 -1.56
C GLN A 77 2.49 -11.27 -1.64
N ALA A 78 1.36 -11.68 -1.07
CA ALA A 78 0.91 -13.07 -1.15
C ALA A 78 0.71 -13.57 -2.59
N LYS A 79 0.27 -12.69 -3.51
CA LYS A 79 0.08 -13.04 -4.93
C LYS A 79 1.38 -13.02 -5.74
N VAL A 80 2.34 -12.16 -5.41
CA VAL A 80 3.62 -12.05 -6.13
C VAL A 80 4.67 -13.05 -5.61
N ASN A 81 4.60 -13.45 -4.35
CA ASN A 81 5.50 -14.44 -3.74
C ASN A 81 5.62 -15.76 -4.53
N PRO A 82 4.55 -16.39 -5.05
CA PRO A 82 4.67 -17.59 -5.86
C PRO A 82 5.49 -17.39 -7.13
N ILE A 83 5.40 -16.20 -7.74
CA ILE A 83 6.20 -15.85 -8.95
C ILE A 83 7.67 -15.75 -8.57
N ALA A 84 8.00 -15.03 -7.49
CA ALA A 84 9.38 -14.93 -6.99
C ALA A 84 9.95 -16.31 -6.61
N ALA A 85 9.14 -17.18 -5.99
CA ALA A 85 9.54 -18.53 -5.64
C ALA A 85 9.80 -19.40 -6.88
N ALA A 86 8.97 -19.26 -7.94
CA ALA A 86 9.17 -19.99 -9.20
C ALA A 86 10.47 -19.54 -9.89
N ILE A 87 10.78 -18.25 -9.89
CA ILE A 87 12.04 -17.72 -10.41
C ILE A 87 13.23 -18.26 -9.59
N ASN A 88 13.17 -18.25 -8.26
CA ASN A 88 14.21 -18.82 -7.41
C ASN A 88 14.44 -20.31 -7.71
N LYS A 89 13.34 -21.09 -7.83
CA LYS A 89 13.43 -22.50 -8.18
C LYS A 89 14.11 -22.73 -9.54
N TYR A 90 13.79 -21.89 -10.52
CA TYR A 90 14.44 -21.96 -11.83
C TYR A 90 15.94 -21.67 -11.75
N ILE A 91 16.33 -20.65 -10.97
CA ILE A 91 17.74 -20.29 -10.73
C ILE A 91 18.48 -21.43 -10.01
N ASP A 92 17.88 -22.02 -8.99
CA ASP A 92 18.47 -23.15 -8.25
C ASP A 92 18.71 -24.36 -9.15
N LEU A 93 17.85 -24.60 -10.15
CA LEU A 93 17.96 -25.73 -11.09
C LEU A 93 18.89 -25.47 -12.27
N ASN A 94 18.93 -24.25 -12.78
CA ASN A 94 19.61 -23.93 -14.05
C ASN A 94 20.88 -23.08 -13.86
N GLY A 95 21.16 -22.58 -12.65
CA GLY A 95 22.31 -21.71 -12.36
C GLY A 95 22.23 -20.31 -12.97
N LYS A 96 21.11 -19.97 -13.61
CA LYS A 96 20.86 -18.68 -14.29
C LYS A 96 19.39 -18.28 -14.18
N CYS A 97 19.11 -16.98 -14.23
CA CYS A 97 17.74 -16.49 -14.21
C CYS A 97 17.00 -16.79 -15.52
N PRO A 98 15.67 -16.98 -15.49
CA PRO A 98 14.86 -17.11 -16.69
C PRO A 98 14.90 -15.79 -17.50
N ALA A 99 15.05 -15.88 -18.81
CA ALA A 99 15.02 -14.70 -19.68
C ALA A 99 13.62 -14.07 -19.71
N GLU A 100 12.58 -14.89 -19.61
CA GLU A 100 11.19 -14.49 -19.58
C GLU A 100 10.41 -15.26 -18.52
N LEU A 101 9.36 -14.63 -17.96
CA LEU A 101 8.48 -15.27 -16.96
C LEU A 101 7.76 -16.51 -17.51
N ALA A 102 7.57 -16.60 -18.82
CA ALA A 102 6.98 -17.77 -19.48
C ALA A 102 7.75 -19.06 -19.19
N GLN A 103 9.06 -19.00 -18.98
CA GLN A 103 9.91 -20.15 -18.64
C GLN A 103 9.64 -20.73 -17.25
N VAL A 104 9.01 -19.96 -16.38
CA VAL A 104 8.58 -20.37 -15.04
C VAL A 104 7.07 -20.52 -14.90
N GLY A 105 6.35 -20.51 -16.05
CA GLY A 105 4.91 -20.75 -16.10
C GLY A 105 4.04 -19.53 -15.78
N TYR A 106 4.60 -18.32 -15.81
CA TYR A 106 3.88 -17.07 -15.59
C TYR A 106 3.98 -16.15 -16.80
N SER A 107 2.96 -15.32 -17.03
CA SER A 107 3.02 -14.25 -18.02
C SER A 107 3.29 -12.89 -17.37
N THR A 108 3.69 -11.91 -18.18
CA THR A 108 3.84 -10.53 -17.71
C THR A 108 2.50 -9.95 -17.26
N GLU A 109 1.40 -10.35 -17.90
CA GLU A 109 0.04 -9.96 -17.53
C GLU A 109 -0.35 -10.57 -16.17
N ALA A 110 0.02 -11.83 -15.91
CA ALA A 110 -0.19 -12.48 -14.62
C ALA A 110 0.57 -11.75 -13.50
N LEU A 111 1.82 -11.33 -13.75
CA LEU A 111 2.58 -10.52 -12.80
C LEU A 111 1.90 -9.17 -12.55
N ARG A 112 1.46 -8.46 -13.58
CA ARG A 112 0.73 -7.18 -13.44
C ARG A 112 -0.56 -7.34 -12.66
N ALA A 113 -1.32 -8.38 -12.93
CA ALA A 113 -2.55 -8.69 -12.22
C ALA A 113 -2.29 -9.02 -10.74
N ALA A 114 -1.24 -9.79 -10.44
CA ALA A 114 -0.82 -10.12 -9.09
C ALA A 114 -0.37 -8.87 -8.31
N ALA A 115 0.45 -8.02 -8.93
CA ALA A 115 0.98 -6.78 -8.34
C ALA A 115 -0.09 -5.68 -8.20
N GLY A 116 -1.21 -5.80 -8.90
CA GLY A 116 -2.26 -4.76 -8.87
C GLY A 116 -1.90 -3.46 -9.58
N GLY A 117 -0.86 -3.48 -10.45
CA GLY A 117 -0.38 -2.29 -11.16
C GLY A 117 0.92 -2.51 -11.92
N LEU A 118 1.69 -1.44 -12.04
CA LEU A 118 2.98 -1.50 -12.72
C LEU A 118 3.92 -2.44 -12.00
N SER A 119 4.44 -3.40 -12.74
CA SER A 119 5.39 -4.40 -12.29
C SER A 119 6.33 -4.76 -13.42
N PHE A 120 7.52 -5.14 -13.08
CA PHE A 120 8.60 -5.36 -14.03
C PHE A 120 9.44 -6.56 -13.59
N TYR A 121 9.76 -7.43 -14.55
CA TYR A 121 10.74 -8.49 -14.40
C TYR A 121 11.78 -8.38 -15.51
N HIS A 122 13.04 -8.48 -15.16
CA HIS A 122 14.14 -8.51 -16.11
C HIS A 122 15.28 -9.37 -15.58
N CYS A 123 15.95 -10.09 -16.48
CA CYS A 123 17.17 -10.82 -16.19
C CYS A 123 18.30 -10.23 -17.05
N ALA A 124 19.22 -9.52 -16.44
CA ALA A 124 20.41 -8.95 -17.07
C ALA A 124 21.68 -9.58 -16.48
N ASP A 125 22.54 -10.10 -17.33
CA ASP A 125 23.82 -10.68 -16.94
C ASP A 125 23.75 -11.71 -15.80
N GLY A 126 22.66 -12.50 -15.79
CA GLY A 126 22.41 -13.49 -14.73
C GLY A 126 21.85 -12.92 -13.43
N ASN A 127 21.61 -11.60 -13.36
CA ASN A 127 21.02 -10.96 -12.20
C ASN A 127 19.51 -10.70 -12.43
N PRO A 128 18.61 -11.41 -11.73
CA PRO A 128 17.19 -11.20 -11.84
C PRO A 128 16.76 -9.95 -11.06
N THR A 129 15.87 -9.17 -11.66
CA THR A 129 15.22 -8.02 -11.04
C THR A 129 13.72 -8.22 -11.14
N LEU A 130 13.03 -8.21 -10.01
CA LEU A 130 11.57 -8.27 -9.91
C LEU A 130 11.12 -7.11 -9.03
N VAL A 131 10.36 -6.20 -9.62
CA VAL A 131 9.93 -4.96 -8.96
C VAL A 131 8.44 -4.74 -9.22
N TYR A 132 7.73 -4.22 -8.24
CA TYR A 132 6.39 -3.66 -8.41
C TYR A 132 6.24 -2.37 -7.60
N ILE A 133 5.28 -1.52 -8.02
CA ILE A 133 4.99 -0.28 -7.28
C ILE A 133 4.39 -0.64 -5.92
N SER A 134 4.94 -0.08 -4.86
CA SER A 134 4.43 -0.24 -3.51
C SER A 134 2.97 0.21 -3.43
N THR A 135 2.13 -0.60 -2.81
CA THR A 135 0.74 -0.25 -2.52
C THR A 135 0.62 0.55 -1.22
N TYR A 136 1.73 0.71 -0.51
CA TYR A 136 1.78 1.35 0.81
C TYR A 136 2.27 2.80 0.73
N GLN A 137 3.25 3.08 -0.10
CA GLN A 137 3.82 4.42 -0.25
C GLN A 137 3.75 4.88 -1.72
N VAL A 138 3.46 6.16 -1.91
CA VAL A 138 3.42 6.77 -3.24
C VAL A 138 4.87 6.98 -3.71
N PHE A 139 5.14 6.57 -4.94
CA PHE A 139 6.46 6.66 -5.60
C PHE A 139 7.54 5.69 -5.09
N GLU A 140 7.22 4.76 -4.21
CA GLU A 140 8.15 3.73 -3.78
C GLU A 140 7.92 2.42 -4.54
N THR A 141 8.99 1.67 -4.70
CA THR A 141 8.99 0.36 -5.34
C THR A 141 9.41 -0.71 -4.34
N GLU A 142 8.80 -1.87 -4.51
CA GLU A 142 9.19 -3.09 -3.81
C GLU A 142 10.04 -3.92 -4.76
N ALA A 143 11.29 -4.14 -4.41
CA ALA A 143 12.21 -4.98 -5.16
C ALA A 143 12.48 -6.30 -4.43
N TYR A 144 12.47 -7.41 -5.15
CA TYR A 144 12.81 -8.71 -4.57
C TYR A 144 14.31 -8.96 -4.65
N ASP A 145 14.95 -9.13 -3.49
CA ASP A 145 16.36 -9.54 -3.40
C ASP A 145 16.46 -11.08 -3.54
N PHE A 146 16.83 -11.54 -4.71
CA PHE A 146 16.94 -12.97 -5.01
C PHE A 146 18.08 -13.67 -4.24
N LYS A 147 19.09 -12.92 -3.77
CA LYS A 147 20.19 -13.48 -2.96
C LYS A 147 19.75 -13.73 -1.52
N LYS A 148 18.98 -12.79 -0.96
CA LYS A 148 18.45 -12.87 0.41
C LYS A 148 17.08 -13.50 0.50
N ARG A 149 16.40 -13.65 -0.65
CA ARG A 149 15.03 -14.17 -0.79
C ARG A 149 14.00 -13.38 0.03
N VAL A 150 14.14 -12.06 0.04
CA VAL A 150 13.26 -11.13 0.77
C VAL A 150 12.89 -9.93 -0.10
N TRP A 151 11.72 -9.35 0.18
CA TRP A 151 11.34 -8.07 -0.39
C TRP A 151 12.08 -6.94 0.31
N ARG A 152 12.45 -5.94 -0.45
CA ARG A 152 13.07 -4.72 0.03
C ARG A 152 12.30 -3.52 -0.50
N HIS A 153 12.17 -2.51 0.33
CA HIS A 153 11.81 -1.19 -0.13
C HIS A 153 13.04 -0.58 -0.80
N ASP A 154 12.90 -0.23 -2.07
CA ASP A 154 13.95 0.49 -2.80
C ASP A 154 13.66 1.99 -2.61
N TYR A 155 14.49 2.61 -1.79
CA TYR A 155 14.54 4.07 -1.64
C TYR A 155 15.61 4.55 -2.62
N ASP A 156 15.18 5.11 -3.75
CA ASP A 156 16.07 5.89 -4.61
C ASP A 156 16.39 7.25 -3.98
#